data_7cbcd2e9e6d496ede891f5c207affed7
#
_entry.id   7cbcd2e9e6d496ede891f5c207affed7
#
_cell.length_a   1.000
_cell.length_b   1.000
_cell.length_c   1.000
_cell.angle_alpha   90.00
_cell.angle_beta   90.00
_cell.angle_gamma   90.00
#
_symmetry.space_group_name_H-M   'P 1'
#
loop_
_entity.id
_entity.type
_entity.pdbx_description
1 polymer ?
#
loop_
_entity_poly.entity_id
_entity_poly.type
_entity_poly.pdbx_seq_one_letter_code
_entity_poly.pdbx_strand_id
1 'polypeptide(L)' 'MQEIIIDLQTRLAFQEDSLEAVNLAMVRQRSEIDLLKKEIIRLKEMIEDIRETRRSGESEVELPPHY' A
#
# COMPACT_ATOMS: atom_id res chain seq x y z
N MET A 1 -12.08 46.17 11.80
CA MET A 1 -10.70 45.73 11.68
C MET A 1 -10.42 44.51 12.51
N GLN A 2 -10.68 44.55 13.79
CA GLN A 2 -10.42 43.40 14.61
C GLN A 2 -11.23 42.21 14.21
N GLU A 3 -12.45 42.43 13.75
CA GLU A 3 -13.29 41.33 13.36
C GLU A 3 -12.70 40.56 12.15
N ILE A 4 -12.10 41.31 11.24
CA ILE A 4 -11.49 40.71 10.08
C ILE A 4 -10.29 39.89 10.49
N ILE A 5 -9.51 40.40 11.42
CA ILE A 5 -8.34 39.70 11.89
C ILE A 5 -8.75 38.41 12.60
N ILE A 6 -9.77 38.47 13.43
CA ILE A 6 -10.25 37.31 14.15
C ILE A 6 -10.78 36.26 13.15
N ASP A 7 -11.50 36.73 12.14
CA ASP A 7 -12.02 35.85 11.15
C ASP A 7 -10.89 35.13 10.40
N LEU A 8 -9.84 35.90 10.05
CA LEU A 8 -8.71 35.29 9.36
C LEU A 8 -7.97 34.33 10.25
N GLN A 9 -7.83 34.64 11.51
CA GLN A 9 -7.18 33.72 12.43
C GLN A 9 -7.96 32.43 12.56
N THR A 10 -9.28 32.54 12.61
CA THR A 10 -10.13 31.36 12.69
C THR A 10 -9.97 30.50 11.46
N ARG A 11 -9.98 31.13 10.28
CA ARG A 11 -9.81 30.37 9.05
C ARG A 11 -8.44 29.71 8.98
N LEU A 12 -7.43 30.44 9.44
CA LEU A 12 -6.09 29.88 9.44
C LEU A 12 -6.01 28.67 10.35
N ALA A 13 -6.63 28.75 11.52
CA ALA A 13 -6.63 27.62 12.43
C ALA A 13 -7.32 26.41 11.81
N PHE A 14 -8.44 26.63 11.12
CA PHE A 14 -9.13 25.55 10.44
C PHE A 14 -8.25 24.95 9.36
N GLN A 15 -7.54 25.79 8.61
CA GLN A 15 -6.67 25.29 7.57
C GLN A 15 -5.52 24.50 8.14
N GLU A 16 -4.97 24.94 9.25
CA GLU A 16 -3.88 24.21 9.88
C GLU A 16 -4.35 22.84 10.34
N ASP A 17 -5.55 22.79 10.91
CA ASP A 17 -6.10 21.51 11.33
C ASP A 17 -6.34 20.61 10.14
N SER A 18 -6.86 21.18 9.05
CA SER A 18 -7.10 20.40 7.84
C SER A 18 -5.80 19.85 7.26
N LEU A 19 -4.77 20.68 7.24
CA LEU A 19 -3.48 20.25 6.73
C LEU A 19 -2.90 19.12 7.58
N GLU A 20 -3.06 19.24 8.87
CA GLU A 20 -2.57 18.20 9.74
C GLU A 20 -3.30 16.90 9.47
N ALA A 21 -4.61 16.96 9.30
CA ALA A 21 -5.40 15.76 9.02
C ALA A 21 -4.98 15.14 7.70
N VAL A 22 -4.74 15.98 6.68
CA VAL A 22 -4.29 15.50 5.39
C VAL A 22 -2.92 14.85 5.51
N ASN A 23 -2.03 15.47 6.26
CA ASN A 23 -0.69 14.91 6.43
C ASN A 23 -0.76 13.55 7.11
N LEU A 24 -1.59 13.40 8.11
CA LEU A 24 -1.75 12.11 8.78
C LEU A 24 -2.31 11.07 7.82
N ALA A 25 -3.27 11.49 7.00
CA ALA A 25 -3.85 10.57 6.03
C ALA A 25 -2.80 10.14 5.02
N MET A 26 -1.92 11.05 4.61
CA MET A 26 -0.86 10.73 3.68
C MET A 26 0.14 9.75 4.26
N VAL A 27 0.46 9.93 5.54
CA VAL A 27 1.37 8.99 6.19
C VAL A 27 0.75 7.61 6.23
N ARG A 28 -0.54 7.53 6.54
CA ARG A 28 -1.23 6.26 6.55
C ARG A 28 -1.24 5.62 5.18
N GLN A 29 -1.55 6.41 4.16
CA GLN A 29 -1.57 5.91 2.80
C GLN A 29 -0.21 5.38 2.40
N ARG A 30 0.83 6.09 2.77
CA ARG A 30 2.17 5.65 2.43
C ARG A 30 2.48 4.30 3.06
N SER A 31 2.07 4.13 4.31
CA SER A 31 2.24 2.85 4.98
C SER A 31 1.49 1.75 4.26
N GLU A 32 0.26 2.03 3.85
CA GLU A 32 -0.54 1.05 3.14
C GLU A 32 0.09 0.71 1.81
N ILE A 33 0.60 1.71 1.11
CA ILE A 33 1.26 1.47 -0.17
C ILE A 33 2.49 0.60 0.02
N ASP A 34 3.26 0.87 1.07
CA ASP A 34 4.44 0.06 1.33
C ASP A 34 4.07 -1.38 1.62
N LEU A 35 3.01 -1.59 2.38
CA LEU A 35 2.54 -2.94 2.65
C LEU A 35 2.09 -3.63 1.37
N LEU A 36 1.37 -2.90 0.52
CA LEU A 36 0.91 -3.47 -0.74
C LEU A 36 2.09 -3.83 -1.63
N LYS A 37 3.11 -2.99 -1.65
CA LYS A 37 4.29 -3.28 -2.44
C LYS A 37 4.97 -4.57 -1.96
N LYS A 38 5.06 -4.74 -0.67
CA LYS A 38 5.63 -5.96 -0.12
C LYS A 38 4.81 -7.18 -0.50
N GLU A 39 3.48 -7.03 -0.45
CA GLU A 39 2.62 -8.13 -0.83
C GLU A 39 2.78 -8.47 -2.31
N ILE A 40 2.94 -7.46 -3.14
CA ILE A 40 3.12 -7.69 -4.57
C ILE A 40 4.42 -8.45 -4.81
N ILE A 41 5.48 -8.05 -4.14
CA ILE A 41 6.76 -8.73 -4.28
C ILE A 41 6.63 -10.17 -3.83
N ARG A 42 5.95 -10.39 -2.72
CA ARG A 42 5.76 -11.73 -2.21
C ARG A 42 4.97 -12.59 -3.18
N LEU A 43 3.91 -12.01 -3.76
CA LEU A 43 3.11 -12.73 -4.72
C LEU A 43 3.91 -13.06 -5.96
N LYS A 44 4.74 -12.14 -6.41
CA LYS A 44 5.59 -12.40 -7.56
C LYS A 44 6.54 -13.56 -7.28
N GLU A 45 7.11 -13.59 -6.09
CA GLU A 45 8.00 -14.67 -5.73
C GLU A 45 7.26 -15.99 -5.68
N MET A 46 6.04 -15.97 -5.15
CA MET A 46 5.25 -17.18 -5.12
C MET A 46 4.92 -17.68 -6.52
N ILE A 47 4.61 -16.76 -7.41
CA ILE A 47 4.32 -17.12 -8.79
C ILE A 47 5.55 -17.71 -9.44
N GLU A 48 6.71 -17.11 -9.19
CA GLU A 48 7.95 -17.65 -9.76
C GLU A 48 8.24 -19.05 -9.21
N ASP A 49 7.99 -19.24 -7.94
CA ASP A 49 8.16 -20.56 -7.35
C ASP A 49 7.25 -21.57 -8.00
N ILE A 50 6.00 -21.20 -8.22
CA ILE A 50 5.06 -22.09 -8.86
C ILE A 50 5.49 -22.41 -10.28
N ARG A 51 5.97 -21.40 -10.98
CA ARG A 51 6.44 -21.62 -12.34
C ARG A 51 7.61 -22.57 -12.38
N GLU A 52 8.55 -22.39 -11.49
CA GLU A 52 9.70 -23.26 -11.46
C GLU A 52 9.30 -24.66 -11.07
N THR A 53 8.44 -24.78 -10.10
CA THR A 53 7.95 -26.07 -9.70
C THR A 53 7.23 -26.75 -10.84
N ARG A 54 6.44 -26.00 -11.59
CA ARG A 54 5.75 -26.55 -12.72
C ARG A 54 6.71 -27.02 -13.79
N ARG A 55 7.74 -26.24 -14.03
CA ARG A 55 8.70 -26.58 -15.04
C ARG A 55 9.44 -27.85 -14.70
N SER A 56 9.96 -27.93 -13.48
CA SER A 56 10.64 -29.15 -13.11
C SER A 56 9.62 -30.20 -12.81
N GLY A 57 8.43 -29.83 -12.40
CA GLY A 57 7.43 -30.81 -12.12
C GLY A 57 6.86 -31.45 -13.35
N GLU A 58 6.89 -30.75 -14.46
CA GLU A 58 6.39 -31.31 -15.66
C GLU A 58 7.11 -32.56 -16.01
N SER A 59 8.39 -32.56 -15.80
CA SER A 59 9.11 -33.74 -16.06
C SER A 59 8.82 -34.79 -15.04
N GLU A 60 8.33 -34.37 -13.85
CA GLU A 60 8.03 -35.34 -12.86
C GLU A 60 6.60 -35.68 -12.82
N VAL A 61 5.79 -34.75 -13.20
CA VAL A 61 4.41 -34.99 -13.15
C VAL A 61 3.99 -36.15 -13.89
N GLU A 62 4.68 -36.41 -14.90
CA GLU A 62 4.38 -37.53 -15.62
C GLU A 62 4.50 -38.70 -14.81
N LEU A 63 5.19 -38.59 -13.77
CA LEU A 63 5.33 -39.65 -12.97
C LEU A 63 4.13 -39.96 -12.29
N PRO A 64 3.47 -39.37 -11.81
CA PRO A 64 2.44 -39.75 -11.08
C PRO A 64 1.29 -39.37 -11.31
N PRO A 65 0.99 -39.41 -11.16
CA PRO A 65 0.13 -38.90 -11.14
C PRO A 65 -0.41 -39.01 -10.02
N HIS A 66 -0.37 -38.99 -9.51
CA HIS A 66 -0.73 -38.94 -8.64
C HIS A 66 -1.57 -38.87 -8.30
N TYR A 67 -1.67 -39.09 -8.65
CA TYR A 67 -2.48 -39.00 -8.33
C TYR A 67 -3.00 -39.37 -8.11
#